data_da8c0f4af439813cc144bb30007853b4
#
_entry.id   da8c0f4af439813cc144bb30007853b4
#
_cell.length_a   1.000
_cell.length_b   1.000
_cell.length_c   1.000
_cell.angle_alpha   90.00
_cell.angle_beta   90.00
_cell.angle_gamma   90.00
#
_symmetry.space_group_name_H-M   'P 1'
#
loop_
_entity.id
_entity.type
_entity.pdbx_description
1 polymer ?
#
loop_
_entity_poly.entity_id
_entity_poly.type
_entity_poly.pdbx_seq_one_letter_code
_entity_poly.pdbx_strand_id
1 'polypeptide(L)'
;MATKKTPRRTAERILESSLALFNRFGEPGVSTNAISADLKISPGNLYYHFPAKDDLVNALFAQYEQALEPVLDAAPAVAHVEDAWFFLHSLFEVNWQYRFVFRNLNELLSRNRLLEARVL
;
A
#
# COMPACT_ATOMS: atom_id res chain seq x y z
N MET A 1 20.28 17.39 -16.54
CA MET A 1 21.17 16.46 -15.86
C MET A 1 20.44 15.15 -15.60
N ALA A 2 21.00 14.10 -16.09
CA ALA A 2 20.41 12.80 -15.84
C ALA A 2 20.63 12.43 -14.38
N THR A 3 19.59 12.33 -13.66
CA THR A 3 19.67 11.89 -12.28
C THR A 3 19.69 10.38 -12.26
N LYS A 4 20.74 9.86 -11.72
CA LYS A 4 20.84 8.44 -11.54
C LYS A 4 19.79 8.05 -10.48
N LYS A 5 18.86 7.23 -10.89
CA LYS A 5 17.85 6.75 -9.94
C LYS A 5 18.48 5.73 -9.02
N THR A 6 18.36 5.95 -7.72
CA THR A 6 18.83 4.97 -6.76
C THR A 6 17.85 3.80 -6.72
N PRO A 7 18.30 2.59 -6.35
CA PRO A 7 17.40 1.45 -6.19
C PRO A 7 16.24 1.77 -5.24
N ARG A 8 16.52 2.52 -4.18
CA ARG A 8 15.51 2.92 -3.21
C ARG A 8 14.39 3.73 -3.86
N ARG A 9 14.77 4.69 -4.72
CA ARG A 9 13.78 5.52 -5.39
C ARG A 9 12.95 4.70 -6.38
N THR A 10 13.57 3.76 -7.06
CA THR A 10 12.85 2.89 -7.97
C THR A 10 11.83 2.05 -7.21
N ALA A 11 12.21 1.49 -6.07
CA ALA A 11 11.30 0.71 -5.23
C ALA A 11 10.10 1.55 -4.80
N GLU A 12 10.33 2.79 -4.40
CA GLU A 12 9.26 3.70 -4.00
C GLU A 12 8.30 3.96 -5.16
N ARG A 13 8.83 4.18 -6.35
CA ARG A 13 8.00 4.41 -7.54
C ARG A 13 7.18 3.18 -7.90
N ILE A 14 7.75 2.00 -7.73
CA ILE A 14 7.03 0.75 -7.97
C ILE A 14 5.84 0.65 -7.00
N LEU A 15 6.07 0.96 -5.74
CA LEU A 15 4.99 0.90 -4.74
C LEU A 15 3.91 1.94 -5.01
N GLU A 16 4.28 3.14 -5.43
CA GLU A 16 3.30 4.17 -5.78
C GLU A 16 2.41 3.74 -6.94
N SER A 17 3.02 3.21 -8.00
CA SER A 17 2.28 2.74 -9.15
C SER A 17 1.38 1.56 -8.79
N SER A 18 1.93 0.63 -8.01
CA SER A 18 1.18 -0.55 -7.57
C SER A 18 -0.05 -0.15 -6.76
N LEU A 19 0.12 0.79 -5.83
CA LEU A 19 -0.98 1.26 -5.00
C LEU A 19 -2.08 1.89 -5.87
N ALA A 20 -1.70 2.75 -6.80
CA ALA A 20 -2.67 3.40 -7.67
C ALA A 20 -3.45 2.38 -8.51
N LEU A 21 -2.75 1.40 -9.08
CA LEU A 21 -3.39 0.39 -9.91
C LEU A 21 -4.26 -0.56 -9.09
N PHE A 22 -3.78 -0.98 -7.93
CA PHE A 22 -4.56 -1.85 -7.05
C PHE A 22 -5.83 -1.16 -6.56
N ASN A 23 -5.72 0.12 -6.21
CA ASN A 23 -6.89 0.89 -5.78
C ASN A 23 -7.91 1.05 -6.90
N ARG A 24 -7.43 1.23 -8.13
CA ARG A 24 -8.30 1.48 -9.26
C ARG A 24 -8.97 0.21 -9.78
N PHE A 25 -8.19 -0.86 -9.95
CA PHE A 25 -8.68 -2.07 -10.62
C PHE A 25 -8.87 -3.26 -9.69
N GLY A 26 -8.46 -3.16 -8.43
CA GLY A 26 -8.44 -4.29 -7.53
C GLY A 26 -7.14 -5.07 -7.69
N GLU A 27 -6.62 -5.57 -6.57
CA GLU A 27 -5.35 -6.30 -6.59
C GLU A 27 -5.36 -7.51 -7.52
N PRO A 28 -6.41 -8.35 -7.54
CA PRO A 28 -6.41 -9.53 -8.42
C PRO A 28 -6.35 -9.19 -9.90
N GLY A 29 -6.84 -8.03 -10.27
CA GLY A 29 -6.89 -7.61 -11.68
C GLY A 29 -5.63 -6.95 -12.21
N VAL A 30 -4.61 -6.80 -11.38
CA VAL A 30 -3.37 -6.11 -11.77
C VAL A 30 -2.21 -7.08 -11.74
N SER A 31 -1.53 -7.26 -12.87
CA SER A 31 -0.34 -8.11 -12.94
C SER A 31 0.92 -7.29 -12.69
N THR A 32 2.00 -7.97 -12.33
CA THR A 32 3.30 -7.29 -12.20
C THR A 32 3.76 -6.72 -13.54
N ASN A 33 3.41 -7.39 -14.64
CA ASN A 33 3.73 -6.85 -15.97
C ASN A 33 3.01 -5.54 -16.24
N ALA A 34 1.77 -5.40 -15.78
CA ALA A 34 1.04 -4.15 -15.92
C ALA A 34 1.72 -3.02 -15.16
N ILE A 35 2.25 -3.33 -13.97
CA ILE A 35 2.95 -2.33 -13.16
C ILE A 35 4.23 -1.90 -13.83
N SER A 36 5.03 -2.86 -14.33
CA SER A 36 6.28 -2.51 -15.01
C SER A 36 6.03 -1.71 -16.27
N ALA A 37 4.97 -2.03 -17.00
CA ALA A 37 4.59 -1.27 -18.20
C ALA A 37 4.18 0.16 -17.85
N ASP A 38 3.43 0.33 -16.77
CA ASP A 38 3.00 1.65 -16.32
C ASP A 38 4.20 2.54 -15.99
N LEU A 39 5.23 1.97 -15.40
CA LEU A 39 6.45 2.69 -15.02
C LEU A 39 7.48 2.75 -16.12
N LYS A 40 7.26 2.03 -17.22
CA LYS A 40 8.22 1.94 -18.33
C LYS A 40 9.57 1.39 -17.87
N ILE A 41 9.51 0.37 -17.02
CA ILE A 41 10.69 -0.38 -16.60
C ILE A 41 10.52 -1.82 -17.07
N SER A 42 11.63 -2.57 -17.11
CA SER A 42 11.55 -3.97 -17.50
C SER A 42 10.91 -4.81 -16.40
N PRO A 43 10.24 -5.92 -16.76
CA PRO A 43 9.75 -6.85 -15.75
C PRO A 43 10.86 -7.36 -14.83
N GLY A 44 12.06 -7.56 -15.38
CA GLY A 44 13.21 -7.99 -14.57
C GLY A 44 13.63 -6.97 -13.54
N ASN A 45 13.55 -5.69 -13.89
CA ASN A 45 13.87 -4.62 -12.95
C ASN A 45 12.87 -4.61 -11.80
N LEU A 46 11.59 -4.78 -12.11
CA LEU A 46 10.57 -4.89 -11.07
C LEU A 46 10.81 -6.11 -10.19
N TYR A 47 11.06 -7.25 -10.82
CA TYR A 47 11.34 -8.50 -10.13
C TYR A 47 12.53 -8.40 -9.19
N TYR A 48 13.54 -7.63 -9.59
CA TYR A 48 14.73 -7.40 -8.75
C TYR A 48 14.34 -6.78 -7.40
N HIS A 49 13.41 -5.83 -7.42
CA HIS A 49 12.97 -5.17 -6.20
C HIS A 49 11.89 -5.95 -5.45
N PHE A 50 10.98 -6.55 -6.18
CA PHE A 50 9.84 -7.28 -5.62
C PHE A 50 9.65 -8.59 -6.39
N PRO A 51 10.23 -9.67 -5.90
CA PRO A 51 10.21 -10.96 -6.62
C PRO A 51 8.84 -11.55 -6.84
N ALA A 52 7.87 -11.21 -6.00
CA ALA A 52 6.51 -11.72 -6.14
C ALA A 52 5.52 -10.60 -5.89
N LYS A 53 4.31 -10.76 -6.44
CA LYS A 53 3.25 -9.78 -6.23
C LYS A 53 2.90 -9.64 -4.76
N ASP A 54 2.97 -10.73 -4.00
CA ASP A 54 2.71 -10.67 -2.56
C ASP A 54 3.71 -9.78 -1.83
N ASP A 55 4.92 -9.65 -2.34
CA ASP A 55 5.90 -8.74 -1.75
C ASP A 55 5.46 -7.28 -1.90
N LEU A 56 4.81 -6.95 -3.02
CA LEU A 56 4.23 -5.62 -3.22
C LEU A 56 3.09 -5.38 -2.24
N VAL A 57 2.21 -6.35 -2.10
CA VAL A 57 1.08 -6.24 -1.18
C VAL A 57 1.56 -6.07 0.25
N ASN A 58 2.54 -6.88 0.65
CA ASN A 58 3.09 -6.82 2.01
C ASN A 58 3.76 -5.48 2.28
N ALA A 59 4.50 -4.95 1.31
CA ALA A 59 5.16 -3.65 1.46
C ALA A 59 4.13 -2.52 1.57
N LEU A 60 3.08 -2.57 0.77
CA LEU A 60 2.01 -1.58 0.84
C LEU A 60 1.25 -1.67 2.15
N PHE A 61 1.01 -2.88 2.65
CA PHE A 61 0.37 -3.03 3.94
C PHE A 61 1.23 -2.48 5.07
N ALA A 62 2.54 -2.66 4.98
CA ALA A 62 3.47 -2.09 5.95
C ALA A 62 3.39 -0.56 5.94
N GLN A 63 3.29 0.05 4.74
CA GLN A 63 3.09 1.49 4.61
C GLN A 63 1.79 1.93 5.25
N TYR A 64 0.73 1.15 5.05
CA TYR A 64 -0.57 1.43 5.64
C TYR A 64 -0.48 1.42 7.16
N GLU A 65 0.17 0.41 7.73
CA GLU A 65 0.36 0.33 9.18
C GLU A 65 1.13 1.54 9.71
N GLN A 66 2.19 1.94 9.01
CA GLN A 66 2.98 3.09 9.40
C GLN A 66 2.18 4.40 9.33
N ALA A 67 1.33 4.53 8.31
CA ALA A 67 0.48 5.71 8.17
C ALA A 67 -0.62 5.73 9.21
N LEU A 68 -1.09 4.56 9.62
CA LEU A 68 -2.18 4.43 10.59
C LEU A 68 -1.71 4.69 12.02
N GLU A 69 -0.47 4.36 12.33
CA GLU A 69 0.07 4.42 13.69
C GLU A 69 -0.10 5.80 14.35
N PRO A 70 0.32 6.92 13.73
CA PRO A 70 0.14 8.22 14.36
C PRO A 70 -1.33 8.60 14.53
N VAL A 71 -2.20 8.12 13.64
CA VAL A 71 -3.65 8.38 13.76
C VAL A 71 -4.19 7.67 14.99
N LEU A 72 -3.86 6.39 15.16
CA LEU A 72 -4.33 5.62 16.32
C LEU A 72 -3.72 6.12 17.62
N ASP A 73 -2.47 6.58 17.58
CA ASP A 73 -1.79 7.12 18.76
C ASP A 73 -2.47 8.39 19.26
N ALA A 74 -3.17 9.09 18.39
CA ALA A 74 -3.87 10.32 18.76
C ALA A 74 -5.24 10.04 19.42
N ALA A 75 -5.74 8.82 19.35
CA ALA A 75 -7.08 8.47 19.87
C ALA A 75 -7.26 8.81 21.34
N PRO A 76 -6.30 8.53 22.25
CA PRO A 76 -6.48 8.87 23.66
C PRO A 76 -6.59 10.36 23.94
N ALA A 77 -6.15 11.21 23.03
CA ALA A 77 -6.20 12.66 23.18
C ALA A 77 -7.54 13.27 22.77
N VAL A 78 -8.43 12.45 22.20
CA VAL A 78 -9.75 12.92 21.78
C VAL A 78 -10.58 13.23 23.00
N ALA A 79 -10.93 14.51 23.18
CA ALA A 79 -11.69 14.98 24.35
C ALA A 79 -12.94 15.76 23.95
N HIS A 80 -12.98 16.29 22.75
CA HIS A 80 -14.08 17.14 22.27
C HIS A 80 -14.59 16.64 20.92
N VAL A 81 -15.74 17.13 20.52
CA VAL A 81 -16.38 16.76 19.26
C VAL A 81 -15.47 17.07 18.07
N GLU A 82 -14.80 18.23 18.13
CA GLU A 82 -13.87 18.61 17.05
C GLU A 82 -12.71 17.65 16.94
N ASP A 83 -12.18 17.18 18.06
CA ASP A 83 -11.10 16.20 18.06
C ASP A 83 -11.57 14.88 17.47
N ALA A 84 -12.78 14.45 17.83
CA ALA A 84 -13.36 13.22 17.30
C ALA A 84 -13.56 13.30 15.80
N TRP A 85 -14.05 14.43 15.32
CA TRP A 85 -14.23 14.68 13.89
C TRP A 85 -12.90 14.58 13.15
N PHE A 86 -11.89 15.26 13.66
CA PHE A 86 -10.57 15.26 13.03
C PHE A 86 -9.96 13.86 13.04
N PHE A 87 -10.12 13.14 14.15
CA PHE A 87 -9.62 11.78 14.26
C PHE A 87 -10.28 10.85 13.21
N LEU A 88 -11.60 10.91 13.11
CA LEU A 88 -12.34 10.08 12.16
C LEU A 88 -11.99 10.43 10.72
N HIS A 89 -11.82 11.72 10.44
CA HIS A 89 -11.44 12.17 9.11
C HIS A 89 -10.05 11.66 8.74
N SER A 90 -9.10 11.74 9.66
CA SER A 90 -7.73 11.26 9.43
C SER A 90 -7.72 9.75 9.22
N LEU A 91 -8.50 9.02 10.03
CA LEU A 91 -8.61 7.58 9.90
C LEU A 91 -9.19 7.21 8.53
N PHE A 92 -10.24 7.90 8.12
CA PHE A 92 -10.87 7.65 6.83
C PHE A 92 -9.90 7.91 5.67
N GLU A 93 -9.12 8.99 5.75
CA GLU A 93 -8.16 9.31 4.70
C GLU A 93 -7.11 8.23 4.52
N VAL A 94 -6.56 7.73 5.61
CA VAL A 94 -5.57 6.66 5.54
C VAL A 94 -6.19 5.39 4.96
N ASN A 95 -7.37 5.02 5.43
CA ASN A 95 -8.05 3.84 4.92
C ASN A 95 -8.39 3.97 3.44
N TRP A 96 -8.78 5.15 3.01
CA TRP A 96 -9.09 5.41 1.61
C TRP A 96 -7.86 5.30 0.72
N GLN A 97 -6.73 5.78 1.21
CA GLN A 97 -5.47 5.73 0.46
C GLN A 97 -5.04 4.29 0.16
N TYR A 98 -5.35 3.37 1.07
CA TYR A 98 -4.98 1.96 0.92
C TYR A 98 -6.22 1.06 0.77
N ARG A 99 -7.26 1.58 0.13
CA ARG A 99 -8.58 0.91 0.08
C ARG A 99 -8.58 -0.44 -0.62
N PHE A 100 -7.58 -0.73 -1.44
CA PHE A 100 -7.53 -2.03 -2.12
C PHE A 100 -7.46 -3.20 -1.12
N VAL A 101 -6.87 -2.97 0.04
CA VAL A 101 -6.75 -3.99 1.08
C VAL A 101 -8.14 -4.48 1.50
N PHE A 102 -9.06 -3.54 1.68
CA PHE A 102 -10.41 -3.88 2.13
C PHE A 102 -11.28 -4.44 1.02
N ARG A 103 -11.04 -3.99 -0.20
CA ARG A 103 -11.83 -4.42 -1.36
C ARG A 103 -11.73 -5.92 -1.60
N ASN A 104 -10.54 -6.51 -1.41
CA ASN A 104 -10.31 -7.92 -1.67
C ASN A 104 -9.73 -8.63 -0.44
N LEU A 105 -10.15 -8.20 0.74
CA LEU A 105 -9.54 -8.64 1.99
C LEU A 105 -9.54 -10.16 2.16
N ASN A 106 -10.69 -10.80 1.96
CA ASN A 106 -10.79 -12.24 2.15
C ASN A 106 -9.84 -13.01 1.25
N GLU A 107 -9.76 -12.60 -0.01
CA GLU A 107 -8.90 -13.25 -0.98
C GLU A 107 -7.43 -13.03 -0.63
N LEU A 108 -7.08 -11.82 -0.23
CA LEU A 108 -5.70 -11.51 0.17
C LEU A 108 -5.30 -12.32 1.40
N LEU A 109 -6.16 -12.41 2.39
CA LEU A 109 -5.86 -13.16 3.61
C LEU A 109 -5.68 -14.65 3.34
N SER A 110 -6.50 -15.22 2.48
CA SER A 110 -6.43 -16.65 2.18
C SER A 110 -5.17 -17.03 1.40
N ARG A 111 -4.60 -16.07 0.68
CA ARG A 111 -3.47 -16.29 -0.21
C ARG A 111 -2.14 -15.82 0.37
N ASN A 112 -2.16 -14.84 1.26
CA ASN A 112 -0.97 -14.19 1.78
C ASN A 112 -0.86 -14.41 3.29
N ARG A 113 -0.06 -15.40 3.69
CA ARG A 113 0.09 -15.78 5.10
C ARG A 113 0.66 -14.68 5.97
N LEU A 114 1.61 -13.91 5.43
CA LEU A 114 2.19 -12.82 6.19
C LEU A 114 1.16 -11.74 6.47
N LEU A 115 0.37 -11.40 5.46
CA LEU A 115 -0.68 -10.41 5.61
C LEU A 115 -1.73 -10.88 6.61
N GLU A 116 -2.13 -12.14 6.53
CA GLU A 116 -3.09 -12.72 7.47
C GLU A 116 -2.60 -12.57 8.90
N ALA A 117 -1.35 -12.90 9.15
CA ALA A 117 -0.78 -12.83 10.50
C ALA A 117 -0.76 -11.41 11.03
N ARG A 118 -0.57 -10.42 10.17
CA ARG A 118 -0.50 -9.01 10.59
C ARG A 118 -1.87 -8.37 10.78
N VAL A 119 -2.87 -8.85 10.05
CA VAL A 119 -4.24 -8.34 10.16
C VAL A 119 -4.94 -8.95 11.37
N LEU A 120 -4.76 -10.23 11.61
CA LEU A 120 -5.40 -10.94 12.70
C LEU A 120 -4.56 -10.89 13.96
#